data_a93249b3e00e5cfd6e930b157036b977
#
_entry.id   a93249b3e00e5cfd6e930b157036b977
#
_cell.length_a   1.000
_cell.length_b   1.000
_cell.length_c   1.000
_cell.angle_alpha   90.00
_cell.angle_beta   90.00
_cell.angle_gamma   90.00
#
_symmetry.space_group_name_H-M   'P 1'
#
loop_
_entity.id
_entity.type
_entity.pdbx_description
1 polymer ?
#
loop_
_entity_poly.entity_id
_entity_poly.type
_entity_poly.pdbx_seq_one_letter_code
_entity_poly.pdbx_strand_id
1 'polypeptide(L)'
;LSGEYIYASSYFKKSKTGVALKYLNTSAGPSLFYGWRFVIYNTEKFFVGGTGFAGQLGTVDSVGTYTYGGMLAGYDFTIFDDIYVDWGIMAGGGGAKMYDSTATNTVQSGGAIVEPWFGFNHKIGELTDFNYSFSYNLTPNDEYLTGVSFNLRVDFIIE
;
A
#
# COMPACT_ATOMS: atom_id res chain seq x y z
N LEU A 1 0.14 41.59 31.23
CA LEU A 1 0.81 40.66 30.29
C LEU A 1 0.10 39.31 30.36
N SER A 2 -0.98 39.17 29.57
CA SER A 2 -1.70 37.91 29.40
C SER A 2 -0.92 37.07 28.40
N GLY A 3 -0.25 36.03 28.91
CA GLY A 3 0.35 35.02 28.07
C GLY A 3 -0.76 34.21 27.40
N GLU A 4 -0.97 34.42 26.13
CA GLU A 4 -1.71 33.48 25.28
C GLU A 4 -0.92 32.19 25.18
N TYR A 5 -1.35 31.18 25.92
CA TYR A 5 -0.94 29.83 25.65
C TYR A 5 -1.58 29.40 24.32
N ILE A 6 -0.82 29.50 23.26
CA ILE A 6 -1.15 28.85 21.99
C ILE A 6 -1.15 27.35 22.27
N TYR A 7 -2.32 26.80 22.55
CA TYR A 7 -2.53 25.38 22.48
C TYR A 7 -2.24 24.98 21.03
N ALA A 8 -1.12 24.29 20.80
CA ALA A 8 -0.92 23.55 19.58
C ALA A 8 -2.05 22.51 19.52
N SER A 9 -3.16 22.89 18.91
CA SER A 9 -4.24 21.97 18.61
C SER A 9 -3.62 20.81 17.83
N SER A 10 -3.87 19.59 18.29
CA SER A 10 -3.31 18.38 17.71
C SER A 10 -3.48 18.40 16.18
N TYR A 11 -2.38 18.48 15.46
CA TYR A 11 -2.33 18.50 14.00
C TYR A 11 -2.87 17.20 13.36
N PHE A 12 -3.11 16.17 14.16
CA PHE A 12 -3.57 14.86 13.71
C PHE A 12 -5.04 14.67 14.08
N LYS A 13 -5.91 14.74 13.08
CA LYS A 13 -7.36 14.63 13.32
C LYS A 13 -7.86 13.19 13.33
N LYS A 14 -7.15 12.26 12.68
CA LYS A 14 -7.62 10.90 12.46
C LYS A 14 -6.46 10.02 11.98
N SER A 15 -6.47 8.78 12.38
CA SER A 15 -5.59 7.75 11.81
C SER A 15 -6.38 6.56 11.32
N LYS A 16 -5.81 5.81 10.39
CA LYS A 16 -6.36 4.56 9.92
C LYS A 16 -5.28 3.49 9.88
N THR A 17 -5.62 2.30 10.29
CA THR A 17 -4.80 1.11 10.10
C THR A 17 -5.61 0.05 9.36
N GLY A 18 -4.99 -0.66 8.45
CA GLY A 18 -5.70 -1.64 7.65
C GLY A 18 -4.86 -2.84 7.27
N VAL A 19 -5.56 -3.90 6.94
CA VAL A 19 -4.99 -5.11 6.34
C VAL A 19 -5.43 -5.20 4.89
N ALA A 20 -4.52 -5.64 4.04
CA ALA A 20 -4.72 -5.67 2.59
C ALA A 20 -4.37 -7.03 2.00
N LEU A 21 -5.14 -7.41 0.99
CA LEU A 21 -4.84 -8.48 0.06
C LEU A 21 -4.58 -7.84 -1.30
N LYS A 22 -3.45 -8.17 -1.91
CA LYS A 22 -3.03 -7.62 -3.19
C LYS A 22 -2.77 -8.74 -4.19
N TYR A 23 -3.38 -8.63 -5.35
CA TYR A 23 -3.05 -9.42 -6.52
C TYR A 23 -2.18 -8.57 -7.44
N LEU A 24 -0.96 -9.02 -7.70
CA LEU A 24 0.02 -8.35 -8.55
C LEU A 24 0.29 -9.21 -9.77
N ASN A 25 0.15 -8.64 -10.96
CA ASN A 25 0.49 -9.29 -12.21
C ASN A 25 1.72 -8.62 -12.82
N THR A 26 2.81 -9.38 -12.88
CA THR A 26 4.11 -8.95 -13.43
C THR A 26 4.53 -9.86 -14.57
N SER A 27 5.67 -9.57 -15.20
CA SER A 27 6.28 -10.48 -16.18
C SER A 27 6.71 -11.82 -15.56
N ALA A 28 6.93 -11.89 -14.26
CA ALA A 28 7.20 -13.11 -13.52
C ALA A 28 5.94 -13.97 -13.27
N GLY A 29 4.77 -13.47 -13.62
CA GLY A 29 3.46 -14.11 -13.42
C GLY A 29 2.62 -13.51 -12.32
N PRO A 30 1.41 -14.06 -12.11
CA PRO A 30 0.50 -13.59 -11.09
C PRO A 30 0.99 -13.96 -9.69
N SER A 31 0.80 -13.04 -8.76
CA SER A 31 1.29 -13.18 -7.39
C SER A 31 0.27 -12.63 -6.40
N LEU A 32 0.19 -13.25 -5.24
CA LEU A 32 -0.70 -12.85 -4.17
C LEU A 32 0.12 -12.39 -2.97
N PHE A 33 -0.24 -11.21 -2.45
CA PHE A 33 0.41 -10.58 -1.31
C PHE A 33 -0.60 -10.27 -0.23
N TYR A 34 -0.14 -10.32 1.02
CA TYR A 34 -0.82 -9.69 2.14
C TYR A 34 0.00 -8.53 2.63
N GLY A 35 -0.68 -7.51 3.10
CA GLY A 35 -0.03 -6.33 3.57
C GLY A 35 -0.80 -5.62 4.67
N TRP A 36 -0.19 -4.60 5.14
CA TRP A 36 -0.77 -3.68 6.10
C TRP A 36 -0.50 -2.24 5.65
N ARG A 37 -1.34 -1.34 6.13
CA ARG A 37 -1.21 0.09 5.92
C ARG A 37 -1.55 0.82 7.22
N PHE A 38 -0.79 1.87 7.49
CA PHE A 38 -1.09 2.81 8.55
C PHE A 38 -0.96 4.23 7.99
N VAL A 39 -1.95 5.08 8.22
CA VAL A 39 -1.96 6.47 7.75
C VAL A 39 -2.46 7.42 8.84
N ILE A 40 -1.94 8.62 8.80
CA ILE A 40 -2.31 9.72 9.67
C ILE A 40 -2.78 10.86 8.79
N TYR A 41 -3.94 11.41 9.11
CA TYR A 41 -4.53 12.54 8.40
C TYR A 41 -4.03 13.85 9.00
N ASN A 42 -3.33 14.62 8.20
CA ASN A 42 -2.91 15.97 8.56
C ASN A 42 -4.05 17.00 8.38
N THR A 43 -4.89 16.76 7.39
CA THR A 43 -6.13 17.49 7.15
C THR A 43 -7.27 16.50 7.05
N GLU A 44 -8.50 16.96 6.79
CA GLU A 44 -9.63 16.04 6.56
C GLU A 44 -9.45 15.13 5.35
N LYS A 45 -8.56 15.49 4.44
CA LYS A 45 -8.40 14.83 3.14
C LYS A 45 -7.00 14.31 2.86
N PHE A 46 -5.97 15.03 3.30
CA PHE A 46 -4.57 14.66 3.04
C PHE A 46 -4.04 13.75 4.14
N PHE A 47 -3.40 12.68 3.74
CA PHE A 47 -2.79 11.72 4.65
C PHE A 47 -1.38 11.32 4.23
N VAL A 48 -0.59 10.93 5.22
CA VAL A 48 0.73 10.33 5.07
C VAL A 48 0.81 9.08 5.92
N GLY A 49 1.70 8.16 5.58
CA GLY A 49 1.84 6.96 6.37
C GLY A 49 2.85 5.97 5.81
N GLY A 50 2.64 4.71 6.13
CA GLY A 50 3.46 3.61 5.67
C GLY A 50 2.62 2.39 5.29
N THR A 51 3.20 1.57 4.44
CA THR A 51 2.61 0.30 4.03
C THR A 51 3.69 -0.74 3.77
N GLY A 52 3.32 -2.00 3.93
CA GLY A 52 4.21 -3.12 3.62
C GLY A 52 3.42 -4.31 3.11
N PHE A 53 4.03 -5.05 2.20
CA PHE A 53 3.46 -6.22 1.56
C PHE A 53 4.48 -7.36 1.55
N ALA A 54 3.99 -8.58 1.74
CA ALA A 54 4.76 -9.80 1.59
C ALA A 54 3.92 -10.85 0.85
N GLY A 55 4.54 -11.59 -0.04
CA GLY A 55 3.83 -12.59 -0.81
C GLY A 55 4.73 -13.54 -1.58
N GLN A 56 4.09 -14.40 -2.35
CA GLN A 56 4.77 -15.36 -3.19
C GLN A 56 4.67 -14.95 -4.65
N LEU A 57 5.81 -14.94 -5.31
CA LEU A 57 5.89 -14.85 -6.76
C LEU A 57 5.77 -16.28 -7.31
N GLY A 58 4.72 -16.53 -8.09
CA GLY A 58 4.51 -17.82 -8.72
C GLY A 58 4.76 -17.71 -10.23
N THR A 59 5.72 -18.48 -10.73
CA THR A 59 5.79 -18.85 -12.15
C THR A 59 5.64 -20.36 -12.27
N VAL A 60 5.32 -20.85 -13.46
CA VAL A 60 5.19 -22.31 -13.71
C VAL A 60 6.47 -23.06 -13.36
N ASP A 61 7.63 -22.40 -13.47
CA ASP A 61 8.95 -23.00 -13.32
C ASP A 61 9.77 -22.46 -12.13
N SER A 62 9.29 -21.41 -11.45
CA SER A 62 9.99 -20.83 -10.31
C SER A 62 9.02 -20.31 -9.25
N VAL A 63 9.33 -20.57 -8.00
CA VAL A 63 8.62 -20.04 -6.84
C VAL A 63 9.55 -19.09 -6.11
N GLY A 64 9.05 -17.91 -5.78
CA GLY A 64 9.82 -16.92 -5.06
C GLY A 64 9.03 -16.26 -3.96
N THR A 65 9.72 -15.52 -3.10
CA THR A 65 9.13 -14.64 -2.11
C THR A 65 9.49 -13.20 -2.45
N TYR A 66 8.53 -12.32 -2.25
CA TYR A 66 8.72 -10.89 -2.45
C TYR A 66 8.16 -10.12 -1.25
N THR A 67 8.96 -9.20 -0.77
CA THR A 67 8.58 -8.30 0.32
C THR A 67 8.96 -6.89 -0.05
N TYR A 68 8.05 -5.96 0.10
CA TYR A 68 8.31 -4.55 -0.15
C TYR A 68 7.44 -3.65 0.73
N GLY A 69 7.84 -2.41 0.83
CA GLY A 69 7.09 -1.40 1.56
C GLY A 69 7.75 -0.04 1.48
N GLY A 70 7.07 0.94 2.03
CA GLY A 70 7.57 2.30 2.01
C GLY A 70 6.63 3.30 2.67
N MET A 71 7.01 4.55 2.50
CA MET A 71 6.21 5.70 2.90
C MET A 71 5.19 6.01 1.81
N LEU A 72 4.04 6.47 2.22
CA LEU A 72 2.97 6.85 1.30
C LEU A 72 2.41 8.21 1.63
N ALA A 73 1.90 8.87 0.61
CA ALA A 73 1.12 10.09 0.73
C ALA A 73 -0.07 10.04 -0.23
N GLY A 74 -1.20 10.54 0.20
CA GLY A 74 -2.40 10.49 -0.62
C GLY A 74 -3.46 11.48 -0.17
N TYR A 75 -4.55 11.44 -0.91
CA TYR A 75 -5.64 12.38 -0.78
C TYR A 75 -6.98 11.66 -0.94
N ASP A 76 -7.94 11.97 -0.04
CA ASP A 76 -9.31 11.47 -0.09
C ASP A 76 -10.23 12.51 -0.74
N PHE A 77 -11.11 12.05 -1.61
CA PHE A 77 -12.15 12.84 -2.23
C PHE A 77 -13.51 12.19 -2.05
N THR A 78 -14.41 12.83 -1.31
CA THR A 78 -15.77 12.32 -1.05
C THR A 78 -16.63 12.50 -2.31
N ILE A 79 -17.28 11.42 -2.75
CA ILE A 79 -18.23 11.44 -3.88
C ILE A 79 -19.66 11.41 -3.32
N PHE A 80 -19.93 10.53 -2.35
CA PHE A 80 -21.19 10.39 -1.64
C PHE A 80 -20.89 10.25 -0.15
N ASP A 81 -21.90 10.31 0.69
CA ASP A 81 -21.75 10.28 2.16
C ASP A 81 -20.96 9.06 2.66
N ASP A 82 -21.14 7.90 1.98
CA ASP A 82 -20.51 6.64 2.34
C ASP A 82 -19.44 6.17 1.35
N ILE A 83 -19.19 6.92 0.26
CA ILE A 83 -18.25 6.54 -0.77
C ILE A 83 -17.29 7.69 -1.03
N TYR A 84 -16.00 7.41 -0.91
CA TYR A 84 -14.94 8.34 -1.26
C TYR A 84 -13.84 7.65 -2.06
N VAL A 85 -13.11 8.44 -2.83
CA VAL A 85 -11.96 8.00 -3.62
C VAL A 85 -10.70 8.35 -2.86
N ASP A 86 -9.75 7.43 -2.80
CA ASP A 86 -8.39 7.72 -2.39
C ASP A 86 -7.42 7.54 -3.57
N TRP A 87 -6.45 8.41 -3.65
CA TRP A 87 -5.37 8.29 -4.60
C TRP A 87 -4.08 8.79 -3.98
N GLY A 88 -2.98 8.30 -4.45
CA GLY A 88 -1.69 8.69 -3.90
C GLY A 88 -0.54 7.94 -4.50
N ILE A 89 0.59 8.03 -3.82
CA ILE A 89 1.84 7.41 -4.21
C ILE A 89 2.56 6.83 -3.00
N MET A 90 3.11 5.64 -3.15
CA MET A 90 4.04 5.04 -2.23
C MET A 90 5.43 5.07 -2.87
N ALA A 91 6.44 5.36 -2.06
CA ALA A 91 7.84 5.24 -2.43
C ALA A 91 8.60 4.48 -1.34
N GLY A 92 9.39 3.53 -1.74
CA GLY A 92 10.11 2.68 -0.80
C GLY A 92 11.06 1.71 -1.46
N GLY A 93 11.15 0.54 -0.91
CA GLY A 93 12.01 -0.51 -1.44
C GLY A 93 11.49 -1.90 -1.12
N GLY A 94 12.09 -2.87 -1.78
CA GLY A 94 11.76 -4.26 -1.57
C GLY A 94 12.79 -5.21 -2.15
N GLY A 95 12.56 -6.50 -1.92
CA GLY A 95 13.42 -7.53 -2.43
C GLY A 95 12.68 -8.82 -2.70
N ALA A 96 13.11 -9.50 -3.72
CA ALA A 96 12.62 -10.81 -4.10
C ALA A 96 13.74 -11.86 -4.00
N LYS A 97 13.35 -13.06 -3.58
CA LYS A 97 14.17 -14.26 -3.70
C LYS A 97 13.43 -15.22 -4.60
N MET A 98 14.06 -15.61 -5.70
CA MET A 98 13.52 -16.57 -6.63
C MET A 98 14.32 -17.87 -6.53
N TYR A 99 13.63 -18.99 -6.45
CA TYR A 99 14.21 -20.32 -6.40
C TYR A 99 13.99 -20.97 -7.75
N ASP A 100 15.04 -21.42 -8.40
CA ASP A 100 14.94 -22.27 -9.58
C ASP A 100 14.43 -23.65 -9.17
N SER A 101 13.62 -24.30 -10.02
CA SER A 101 13.06 -25.63 -9.81
C SER A 101 14.14 -26.72 -9.62
N THR A 102 15.37 -26.43 -10.02
CA THR A 102 16.54 -27.31 -9.83
C THR A 102 17.29 -27.09 -8.51
N ALA A 103 16.81 -26.18 -7.65
CA ALA A 103 17.31 -25.91 -6.29
C ALA A 103 18.78 -25.47 -6.16
N THR A 104 19.46 -25.12 -7.23
CA THR A 104 20.91 -24.80 -7.19
C THR A 104 21.23 -23.31 -7.24
N ASN A 105 20.30 -22.46 -7.71
CA ASN A 105 20.57 -21.03 -7.84
C ASN A 105 19.43 -20.20 -7.23
N THR A 106 19.75 -19.43 -6.21
CA THR A 106 18.87 -18.40 -5.67
C THR A 106 19.21 -17.06 -6.35
N VAL A 107 18.28 -16.51 -7.12
CA VAL A 107 18.39 -15.17 -7.65
C VAL A 107 17.78 -14.22 -6.61
N GLN A 108 18.59 -13.27 -6.15
CA GLN A 108 18.11 -12.19 -5.30
C GLN A 108 18.02 -10.93 -6.12
N SER A 109 16.88 -10.27 -6.03
CA SER A 109 16.61 -8.99 -6.66
C SER A 109 16.07 -8.02 -5.62
N GLY A 110 16.37 -6.76 -5.77
CA GLY A 110 15.86 -5.74 -4.85
C GLY A 110 16.17 -4.34 -5.35
N GLY A 111 15.43 -3.37 -4.86
CA GLY A 111 15.62 -1.98 -5.26
C GLY A 111 14.50 -1.06 -4.80
N ALA A 112 14.55 0.14 -5.36
CA ALA A 112 13.53 1.15 -5.15
C ALA A 112 12.22 0.76 -5.83
N ILE A 113 11.12 1.10 -5.20
CA ILE A 113 9.77 0.89 -5.70
C ILE A 113 9.00 2.20 -5.59
N VAL A 114 8.26 2.50 -6.63
CA VAL A 114 7.26 3.57 -6.65
C VAL A 114 5.94 2.96 -7.06
N GLU A 115 4.90 3.23 -6.30
CA GLU A 115 3.57 2.66 -6.53
C GLU A 115 2.49 3.75 -6.42
N PRO A 116 2.08 4.37 -7.53
CA PRO A 116 0.86 5.14 -7.59
C PRO A 116 -0.36 4.22 -7.46
N TRP A 117 -1.39 4.69 -6.77
CA TRP A 117 -2.67 3.98 -6.65
C TRP A 117 -3.85 4.92 -6.81
N PHE A 118 -4.98 4.31 -7.14
CA PHE A 118 -6.29 4.92 -7.16
C PHE A 118 -7.31 3.89 -6.65
N GLY A 119 -8.16 4.28 -5.73
CA GLY A 119 -9.11 3.37 -5.10
C GLY A 119 -10.43 4.02 -4.69
N PHE A 120 -11.39 3.15 -4.44
CA PHE A 120 -12.68 3.50 -3.89
C PHE A 120 -12.79 2.93 -2.47
N ASN A 121 -13.28 3.74 -1.58
CA ASN A 121 -13.55 3.38 -0.20
C ASN A 121 -15.04 3.44 0.06
N HIS A 122 -15.54 2.42 0.71
CA HIS A 122 -16.93 2.30 1.13
C HIS A 122 -16.95 2.20 2.65
N LYS A 123 -17.65 3.11 3.32
CA LYS A 123 -17.87 3.02 4.76
C LYS A 123 -18.83 1.89 5.05
N ILE A 124 -18.38 0.88 5.81
CA ILE A 124 -19.23 -0.24 6.24
C ILE A 124 -19.84 0.02 7.62
N GLY A 125 -19.22 0.91 8.38
CA GLY A 125 -19.62 1.29 9.73
C GLY A 125 -18.95 2.59 10.15
N GLU A 126 -19.12 2.97 11.41
CA GLU A 126 -18.55 4.22 11.93
C GLU A 126 -17.02 4.18 11.96
N LEU A 127 -16.44 3.01 12.21
CA LEU A 127 -15.00 2.82 12.39
C LEU A 127 -14.36 1.90 11.35
N THR A 128 -15.05 1.54 10.27
CA THR A 128 -14.54 0.57 9.31
C THR A 128 -14.86 0.96 7.89
N ASP A 129 -13.82 0.98 7.06
CA ASP A 129 -13.91 1.22 5.62
C ASP A 129 -13.46 -0.02 4.85
N PHE A 130 -14.13 -0.33 3.75
CA PHE A 130 -13.69 -1.30 2.76
C PHE A 130 -13.14 -0.58 1.54
N ASN A 131 -11.93 -0.94 1.12
CA ASN A 131 -11.25 -0.34 -0.02
C ASN A 131 -11.00 -1.38 -1.12
N TYR A 132 -11.23 -0.99 -2.35
CA TYR A 132 -10.77 -1.69 -3.53
C TYR A 132 -10.03 -0.70 -4.43
N SER A 133 -8.79 -1.03 -4.79
CA SER A 133 -7.92 -0.10 -5.50
C SER A 133 -7.08 -0.81 -6.54
N PHE A 134 -6.68 -0.02 -7.53
CA PHE A 134 -5.71 -0.39 -8.54
C PHE A 134 -4.42 0.35 -8.27
N SER A 135 -3.29 -0.30 -8.48
CA SER A 135 -1.99 0.34 -8.41
C SER A 135 -1.04 -0.21 -9.47
N TYR A 136 0.04 0.50 -9.67
CA TYR A 136 1.09 0.09 -10.60
C TYR A 136 2.43 0.12 -9.89
N ASN A 137 3.05 -1.05 -9.73
CA ASN A 137 4.39 -1.16 -9.17
C ASN A 137 5.42 -0.81 -10.24
N LEU A 138 6.20 0.22 -9.99
CA LEU A 138 7.35 0.62 -10.77
C LEU A 138 8.62 0.26 -10.02
N THR A 139 9.42 -0.62 -10.60
CA THR A 139 10.72 -1.04 -10.09
C THR A 139 11.77 -0.77 -11.17
N PRO A 140 12.47 0.37 -11.12
CA PRO A 140 13.31 0.83 -12.23
C PRO A 140 14.42 -0.14 -12.67
N ASN A 141 14.85 -1.00 -11.76
CA ASN A 141 15.95 -1.94 -12.03
C ASN A 141 15.49 -3.40 -12.12
N ASP A 142 14.18 -3.64 -12.06
CA ASP A 142 13.65 -5.01 -12.04
C ASP A 142 12.28 -5.09 -12.72
N GLU A 143 12.31 -5.45 -14.00
CA GLU A 143 11.09 -5.63 -14.80
C GLU A 143 10.20 -6.76 -14.26
N TYR A 144 10.77 -7.74 -13.56
CA TYR A 144 10.01 -8.88 -12.99
C TYR A 144 9.07 -8.45 -11.88
N LEU A 145 9.32 -7.32 -11.21
CA LEU A 145 8.51 -6.80 -10.11
C LEU A 145 7.62 -5.63 -10.53
N THR A 146 7.77 -5.18 -11.78
CA THR A 146 6.92 -4.12 -12.35
C THR A 146 5.62 -4.72 -12.86
N GLY A 147 4.50 -4.13 -12.49
CA GLY A 147 3.21 -4.61 -12.95
C GLY A 147 2.00 -3.92 -12.33
N VAL A 148 0.83 -4.28 -12.86
CA VAL A 148 -0.47 -3.81 -12.39
C VAL A 148 -0.92 -4.66 -11.22
N SER A 149 -1.49 -4.03 -10.22
CA SER A 149 -2.09 -4.73 -9.10
C SER A 149 -3.51 -4.28 -8.80
N PHE A 150 -4.26 -5.21 -8.25
CA PHE A 150 -5.56 -4.99 -7.66
C PHE A 150 -5.48 -5.27 -6.15
N ASN A 151 -6.03 -4.37 -5.34
CA ASN A 151 -5.96 -4.47 -3.89
C ASN A 151 -7.36 -4.46 -3.29
N LEU A 152 -7.53 -5.31 -2.28
CA LEU A 152 -8.66 -5.27 -1.37
C LEU A 152 -8.12 -4.95 0.03
N ARG A 153 -8.72 -3.99 0.72
CA ARG A 153 -8.26 -3.57 2.04
C ARG A 153 -9.45 -3.30 2.97
N VAL A 154 -9.28 -3.66 4.22
CA VAL A 154 -10.17 -3.25 5.30
C VAL A 154 -9.40 -2.32 6.21
N ASP A 155 -9.86 -1.09 6.34
CA ASP A 155 -9.27 -0.06 7.18
C ASP A 155 -10.12 0.15 8.44
N PHE A 156 -9.45 0.26 9.58
CA PHE A 156 -10.03 0.61 10.86
C PHE A 156 -9.64 2.05 11.21
N ILE A 157 -10.63 2.84 11.57
CA ILE A 157 -10.45 4.24 11.95
C ILE A 157 -10.12 4.29 13.43
N ILE A 158 -9.09 5.05 13.78
CA ILE A 158 -8.65 5.31 15.13
C ILE A 158 -8.75 6.83 15.35
N GLU A 159 -9.62 7.25 16.22
CA GLU A 159 -9.83 8.64 16.63
C GLU A 159 -9.06 9.01 17.90
#